data_6f89dee83a9502b33de85d81c0252f56
#
_entry.id   6f89dee83a9502b33de85d81c0252f56
#
_cell.length_a   1.000
_cell.length_b   1.000
_cell.length_c   1.000
_cell.angle_alpha   90.00
_cell.angle_beta   90.00
_cell.angle_gamma   90.00
#
_symmetry.space_group_name_H-M   'P 1'
#
loop_
_entity.id
_entity.type
_entity.pdbx_description
1 polymer ?
#
loop_
_entity_poly.entity_id
_entity_poly.type
_entity_poly.pdbx_seq_one_letter_code
_entity_poly.pdbx_strand_id
1 'polypeptide(L)'
;AITDIGLAAWGRKALDIAENEMPGLMRMREQYSASKPLKGACIASCLHMTVETTVLIETLVALGAEVQWSSCNISTQDHAAAAIAKAGIPVYAWKGETDEEYLWCIEQTLYFKDGIRGISEETMTGVHNLYKMMANGILKVPAISVNDSVTKSKFDNLYGCWESLIDGIKRATDVMIAAGYGDVGKGCAQALWGFGARVIITEIDPINALQAAMEGYEVTTMDEACQEDNIFVTTTGCVDVILDRHFEQMKDDAIVCNTGHFDVEIDVKWLNENAVEKVNIKLQVDRYWLKNGCRIILLAEGWLVNLGCAMGHPSFEMSNSFTNQVMAQIELWTHPDKYPVGVHFLPKKLDEAVAEAHLGKLNVKLTKLTEKQAQYLGMSRDGPFKPDLPVHRSTCCPPDTP
;
A
#
# COMPACT_ATOMS: atom_id res chain seq x y z
N ALA A 1 5.66 -21.92 -6.34
CA ALA A 1 5.49 -22.76 -5.15
C ALA A 1 4.38 -22.15 -4.28
N ILE A 2 3.59 -22.99 -3.67
CA ILE A 2 2.49 -22.63 -2.76
C ILE A 2 2.38 -23.72 -1.68
N THR A 3 1.71 -23.42 -0.57
CA THR A 3 1.60 -24.38 0.56
C THR A 3 0.62 -25.52 0.27
N ASP A 4 -0.61 -25.20 -0.15
CA ASP A 4 -1.69 -26.19 -0.35
C ASP A 4 -2.60 -25.82 -1.51
N ILE A 5 -2.54 -26.60 -2.58
CA ILE A 5 -3.43 -26.45 -3.75
C ILE A 5 -4.90 -26.80 -3.43
N GLY A 6 -5.15 -27.52 -2.37
CA GLY A 6 -6.51 -27.87 -1.92
C GLY A 6 -7.34 -26.65 -1.55
N LEU A 7 -6.72 -25.55 -1.18
CA LEU A 7 -7.37 -24.28 -0.86
C LEU A 7 -7.91 -23.53 -2.09
N ALA A 8 -7.56 -23.94 -3.31
CA ALA A 8 -7.91 -23.23 -4.53
C ALA A 8 -9.42 -23.03 -4.76
N ALA A 9 -10.26 -24.01 -4.34
CA ALA A 9 -11.70 -23.88 -4.49
C ALA A 9 -12.29 -22.81 -3.55
N TRP A 10 -11.73 -22.65 -2.37
CA TRP A 10 -12.06 -21.54 -1.47
C TRP A 10 -11.56 -20.21 -2.03
N GLY A 11 -10.28 -20.17 -2.44
CA GLY A 11 -9.71 -18.99 -3.08
C GLY A 11 -10.54 -18.50 -4.26
N ARG A 12 -11.01 -19.39 -5.16
CA ARG A 12 -11.87 -19.00 -6.30
C ARG A 12 -13.16 -18.30 -5.84
N LYS A 13 -13.82 -18.80 -4.81
CA LYS A 13 -15.04 -18.16 -4.26
C LYS A 13 -14.76 -16.76 -3.70
N ALA A 14 -13.61 -16.59 -3.06
CA ALA A 14 -13.19 -15.28 -2.56
C ALA A 14 -12.92 -14.31 -3.71
N LEU A 15 -12.27 -14.78 -4.80
CA LEU A 15 -12.06 -13.99 -6.00
C LEU A 15 -13.38 -13.55 -6.64
N ASP A 16 -14.36 -14.45 -6.74
CA ASP A 16 -15.68 -14.15 -7.33
C ASP A 16 -16.40 -13.02 -6.57
N ILE A 17 -16.19 -12.93 -5.25
CA ILE A 17 -16.71 -11.82 -4.44
C ILE A 17 -15.92 -10.53 -4.75
N ALA A 18 -14.59 -10.59 -4.72
CA ALA A 18 -13.74 -9.42 -4.95
C ALA A 18 -13.95 -8.81 -6.34
N GLU A 19 -14.15 -9.62 -7.37
CA GLU A 19 -14.47 -9.15 -8.73
C GLU A 19 -15.69 -8.24 -8.75
N ASN A 20 -16.74 -8.54 -7.97
CA ASN A 20 -17.91 -7.69 -7.86
C ASN A 20 -17.62 -6.34 -7.18
N GLU A 21 -16.61 -6.29 -6.33
CA GLU A 21 -16.21 -5.07 -5.58
C GLU A 21 -15.07 -4.29 -6.27
N MET A 22 -14.54 -4.79 -7.40
CA MET A 22 -13.42 -4.18 -8.12
C MET A 22 -13.82 -3.68 -9.53
N PRO A 23 -14.73 -2.69 -9.63
CA PRO A 23 -15.34 -2.26 -10.89
C PRO A 23 -14.31 -1.71 -11.89
N GLY A 24 -13.22 -1.09 -11.43
CA GLY A 24 -12.17 -0.57 -12.31
C GLY A 24 -11.48 -1.71 -13.08
N LEU A 25 -11.06 -2.77 -12.41
CA LEU A 25 -10.44 -3.92 -13.06
C LEU A 25 -11.41 -4.67 -13.99
N MET A 26 -12.68 -4.82 -13.58
CA MET A 26 -13.70 -5.42 -14.44
C MET A 26 -13.93 -4.57 -15.70
N ARG A 27 -13.91 -3.24 -15.57
CA ARG A 27 -13.98 -2.33 -16.71
C ARG A 27 -12.79 -2.49 -17.65
N MET A 28 -11.57 -2.68 -17.12
CA MET A 28 -10.39 -2.95 -17.94
C MET A 28 -10.53 -4.27 -18.70
N ARG A 29 -11.00 -5.33 -18.06
CA ARG A 29 -11.27 -6.61 -18.75
C ARG A 29 -12.31 -6.43 -19.88
N GLU A 30 -13.43 -5.78 -19.61
CA GLU A 30 -14.47 -5.50 -20.60
C GLU A 30 -13.93 -4.74 -21.81
N GLN A 31 -13.14 -3.69 -21.57
CA GLN A 31 -12.66 -2.79 -22.59
C GLN A 31 -11.51 -3.39 -23.43
N TYR A 32 -10.61 -4.14 -22.82
CA TYR A 32 -9.34 -4.52 -23.43
C TYR A 32 -9.13 -6.02 -23.68
N SER A 33 -9.97 -6.92 -23.18
CA SER A 33 -9.76 -8.37 -23.40
C SER A 33 -9.78 -8.78 -24.87
N ALA A 34 -10.55 -8.08 -25.71
CA ALA A 34 -10.60 -8.37 -27.15
C ALA A 34 -9.34 -7.87 -27.87
N SER A 35 -8.84 -6.68 -27.54
CA SER A 35 -7.68 -6.05 -28.20
C SER A 35 -6.34 -6.58 -27.69
N LYS A 36 -6.31 -7.09 -26.44
CA LYS A 36 -5.14 -7.64 -25.77
C LYS A 36 -3.91 -6.73 -25.85
N PRO A 37 -3.95 -5.51 -25.30
CA PRO A 37 -2.87 -4.53 -25.44
C PRO A 37 -1.55 -4.99 -24.81
N LEU A 38 -1.57 -5.95 -23.88
CA LEU A 38 -0.38 -6.53 -23.25
C LEU A 38 0.09 -7.83 -23.92
N LYS A 39 -0.38 -8.14 -25.13
CA LYS A 39 0.07 -9.33 -25.86
C LYS A 39 1.59 -9.32 -26.05
N GLY A 40 2.25 -10.38 -25.59
CA GLY A 40 3.71 -10.54 -25.63
C GLY A 40 4.45 -9.83 -24.49
N ALA A 41 3.75 -9.14 -23.59
CA ALA A 41 4.35 -8.61 -22.38
C ALA A 41 4.58 -9.74 -21.36
N CYS A 42 5.77 -9.77 -20.77
CA CYS A 42 6.11 -10.63 -19.64
C CYS A 42 6.15 -9.76 -18.39
N ILE A 43 5.29 -10.03 -17.42
CA ILE A 43 5.15 -9.23 -16.19
C ILE A 43 5.65 -10.07 -15.00
N ALA A 44 6.75 -9.63 -14.40
CA ALA A 44 7.24 -10.12 -13.12
C ALA A 44 6.80 -9.14 -12.04
N SER A 45 6.17 -9.60 -10.98
CA SER A 45 5.72 -8.75 -9.89
C SER A 45 6.01 -9.35 -8.52
N CYS A 46 6.34 -8.46 -7.58
CA CYS A 46 6.42 -8.76 -6.16
C CYS A 46 5.48 -7.79 -5.44
N LEU A 47 4.31 -8.28 -5.05
CA LEU A 47 3.29 -7.51 -4.34
C LEU A 47 2.49 -8.46 -3.44
N HIS A 48 1.90 -7.94 -2.37
CA HIS A 48 1.09 -8.69 -1.42
C HIS A 48 0.13 -9.66 -2.11
N MET A 49 0.20 -10.96 -1.77
CA MET A 49 -0.64 -11.99 -2.40
C MET A 49 -1.98 -12.10 -1.68
N THR A 50 -2.82 -11.11 -1.87
CA THR A 50 -4.20 -11.06 -1.35
C THR A 50 -5.21 -11.50 -2.42
N VAL A 51 -6.47 -11.64 -2.03
CA VAL A 51 -7.57 -11.95 -2.96
C VAL A 51 -7.67 -10.86 -4.04
N GLU A 52 -7.53 -9.58 -3.69
CA GLU A 52 -7.57 -8.45 -4.61
C GLU A 52 -6.44 -8.52 -5.65
N THR A 53 -5.25 -8.90 -5.23
CA THR A 53 -4.09 -9.12 -6.12
C THR A 53 -4.36 -10.21 -7.15
N THR A 54 -5.10 -11.25 -6.79
CA THR A 54 -5.46 -12.30 -7.75
C THR A 54 -6.35 -11.77 -8.87
N VAL A 55 -7.24 -10.83 -8.57
CA VAL A 55 -8.08 -10.16 -9.59
C VAL A 55 -7.22 -9.32 -10.54
N LEU A 56 -6.19 -8.62 -10.01
CA LEU A 56 -5.21 -7.92 -10.83
C LEU A 56 -4.47 -8.89 -11.77
N ILE A 57 -3.94 -10.00 -11.24
CA ILE A 57 -3.20 -11.02 -12.00
C ILE A 57 -4.06 -11.55 -13.16
N GLU A 58 -5.29 -11.98 -12.88
CA GLU A 58 -6.20 -12.48 -13.91
C GLU A 58 -6.57 -11.40 -14.93
N THR A 59 -6.64 -10.13 -14.50
CA THR A 59 -6.87 -9.01 -15.41
C THR A 59 -5.70 -8.84 -16.38
N LEU A 60 -4.46 -8.82 -15.90
CA LEU A 60 -3.26 -8.72 -16.75
C LEU A 60 -3.19 -9.87 -17.75
N VAL A 61 -3.49 -11.10 -17.32
CA VAL A 61 -3.56 -12.28 -18.20
C VAL A 61 -4.67 -12.13 -19.25
N ALA A 62 -5.85 -11.67 -18.86
CA ALA A 62 -6.96 -11.41 -19.80
C ALA A 62 -6.58 -10.37 -20.86
N LEU A 63 -5.75 -9.39 -20.50
CA LEU A 63 -5.22 -8.38 -21.42
C LEU A 63 -4.04 -8.89 -22.28
N GLY A 64 -3.63 -10.13 -22.12
CA GLY A 64 -2.67 -10.84 -22.98
C GLY A 64 -1.25 -10.96 -22.44
N ALA A 65 -0.98 -10.56 -21.20
CA ALA A 65 0.32 -10.71 -20.57
C ALA A 65 0.62 -12.15 -20.13
N GLU A 66 1.90 -12.53 -20.12
CA GLU A 66 2.43 -13.65 -19.34
C GLU A 66 2.84 -13.11 -17.98
N VAL A 67 2.29 -13.67 -16.89
CA VAL A 67 2.49 -13.14 -15.54
C VAL A 67 3.17 -14.16 -14.66
N GLN A 68 4.15 -13.72 -13.88
CA GLN A 68 4.76 -14.46 -12.78
C GLN A 68 4.71 -13.58 -11.51
N TRP A 69 4.43 -14.20 -10.37
CA TRP A 69 4.16 -13.45 -9.15
C TRP A 69 4.87 -14.05 -7.95
N SER A 70 5.49 -13.18 -7.15
CA SER A 70 5.92 -13.47 -5.78
C SER A 70 5.24 -12.51 -4.80
N SER A 71 5.24 -12.85 -3.52
CA SER A 71 4.61 -12.03 -2.48
C SER A 71 5.63 -11.53 -1.47
N CYS A 72 5.20 -10.56 -0.68
CA CYS A 72 5.87 -10.22 0.56
C CYS A 72 5.39 -11.20 1.66
N ASN A 73 6.32 -11.77 2.41
CA ASN A 73 6.14 -12.89 3.36
C ASN A 73 4.85 -12.80 4.21
N ILE A 74 4.69 -11.74 5.01
CA ILE A 74 3.62 -11.66 6.03
C ILE A 74 2.22 -11.55 5.45
N SER A 75 2.09 -11.08 4.21
CA SER A 75 0.81 -10.69 3.59
C SER A 75 0.18 -11.77 2.71
N THR A 76 0.83 -12.92 2.55
CA THR A 76 0.30 -13.98 1.68
C THR A 76 -0.96 -14.61 2.26
N GLN A 77 -2.00 -14.66 1.44
CA GLN A 77 -3.23 -15.44 1.67
C GLN A 77 -3.14 -16.73 0.86
N ASP A 78 -2.85 -17.85 1.51
CA ASP A 78 -2.56 -19.14 0.84
C ASP A 78 -3.67 -19.60 -0.10
N HIS A 79 -4.94 -19.34 0.23
CA HIS A 79 -6.08 -19.68 -0.62
C HIS A 79 -6.12 -18.85 -1.90
N ALA A 80 -5.67 -17.59 -1.85
CA ALA A 80 -5.54 -16.72 -3.02
C ALA A 80 -4.42 -17.24 -3.95
N ALA A 81 -3.24 -17.52 -3.39
CA ALA A 81 -2.12 -18.12 -4.11
C ALA A 81 -2.50 -19.46 -4.76
N ALA A 82 -3.23 -20.32 -4.04
CA ALA A 82 -3.70 -21.59 -4.54
C ALA A 82 -4.67 -21.45 -5.72
N ALA A 83 -5.57 -20.47 -5.71
CA ALA A 83 -6.52 -20.23 -6.80
C ALA A 83 -5.79 -19.86 -8.09
N ILE A 84 -4.82 -18.96 -8.03
CA ILE A 84 -4.02 -18.52 -9.18
C ILE A 84 -3.11 -19.63 -9.70
N ALA A 85 -2.45 -20.37 -8.81
CA ALA A 85 -1.63 -21.52 -9.20
C ALA A 85 -2.46 -22.60 -9.91
N LYS A 86 -3.68 -22.88 -9.44
CA LYS A 86 -4.61 -23.80 -10.10
C LYS A 86 -5.08 -23.33 -11.47
N ALA A 87 -5.16 -22.01 -11.69
CA ALA A 87 -5.44 -21.41 -13.00
C ALA A 87 -4.26 -21.53 -13.98
N GLY A 88 -3.12 -22.07 -13.53
CA GLY A 88 -1.92 -22.29 -14.37
C GLY A 88 -0.99 -21.08 -14.44
N ILE A 89 -1.17 -20.07 -13.60
CA ILE A 89 -0.31 -18.88 -13.53
C ILE A 89 0.79 -19.15 -12.51
N PRO A 90 2.08 -18.96 -12.86
CA PRO A 90 3.18 -19.15 -11.94
C PRO A 90 3.12 -18.20 -10.74
N VAL A 91 3.00 -18.77 -9.53
CA VAL A 91 3.01 -18.06 -8.25
C VAL A 91 4.02 -18.71 -7.32
N TYR A 92 4.83 -17.88 -6.69
CA TYR A 92 5.85 -18.26 -5.71
C TYR A 92 5.56 -17.47 -4.44
N ALA A 93 4.67 -18.01 -3.59
CA ALA A 93 4.21 -17.33 -2.39
C ALA A 93 3.54 -18.28 -1.41
N TRP A 94 3.89 -18.19 -0.12
CA TRP A 94 3.16 -18.82 0.98
C TRP A 94 3.33 -18.02 2.27
N LYS A 95 2.41 -18.18 3.20
CA LYS A 95 2.50 -17.52 4.50
C LYS A 95 3.55 -18.22 5.36
N GLY A 96 4.48 -17.44 5.91
CA GLY A 96 5.56 -17.94 6.78
C GLY A 96 6.84 -18.33 6.04
N GLU A 97 7.08 -17.74 4.86
CA GLU A 97 8.39 -17.83 4.17
C GLU A 97 9.50 -17.31 5.07
N THR A 98 10.68 -17.94 5.01
CA THR A 98 11.92 -17.37 5.55
C THR A 98 12.47 -16.30 4.59
N ASP A 99 13.45 -15.51 5.04
CA ASP A 99 14.08 -14.48 4.18
C ASP A 99 14.78 -15.12 2.97
N GLU A 100 15.39 -16.29 3.12
CA GLU A 100 16.01 -17.03 2.03
C GLU A 100 14.97 -17.55 1.04
N GLU A 101 13.84 -18.06 1.53
CA GLU A 101 12.73 -18.52 0.68
C GLU A 101 12.09 -17.35 -0.06
N TYR A 102 11.91 -16.20 0.59
CA TYR A 102 11.40 -14.98 -0.03
C TYR A 102 12.32 -14.50 -1.17
N LEU A 103 13.64 -14.44 -0.94
CA LEU A 103 14.59 -14.08 -2.00
C LEU A 103 14.55 -15.08 -3.16
N TRP A 104 14.45 -16.38 -2.85
CA TRP A 104 14.30 -17.41 -3.87
C TRP A 104 13.01 -17.20 -4.70
N CYS A 105 11.88 -16.86 -4.07
CA CYS A 105 10.62 -16.59 -4.76
C CYS A 105 10.76 -15.41 -5.73
N ILE A 106 11.44 -14.34 -5.33
CA ILE A 106 11.72 -13.18 -6.20
C ILE A 106 12.57 -13.61 -7.40
N GLU A 107 13.65 -14.38 -7.17
CA GLU A 107 14.51 -14.89 -8.24
C GLU A 107 13.72 -15.72 -9.27
N GLN A 108 12.84 -16.62 -8.80
CA GLN A 108 12.00 -17.41 -9.70
C GLN A 108 11.06 -16.51 -10.53
N THR A 109 10.51 -15.47 -9.92
CA THR A 109 9.58 -14.53 -10.56
C THR A 109 10.28 -13.68 -11.64
N LEU A 110 11.55 -13.36 -11.46
CA LEU A 110 12.34 -12.55 -12.42
C LEU A 110 12.91 -13.37 -13.60
N TYR A 111 12.69 -14.69 -13.64
CA TYR A 111 13.28 -15.55 -14.64
C TYR A 111 12.52 -15.50 -15.98
N PHE A 112 12.66 -14.37 -16.70
CA PHE A 112 12.24 -14.20 -18.07
C PHE A 112 13.43 -14.13 -19.04
N LYS A 113 13.21 -14.55 -20.28
CA LYS A 113 14.28 -14.62 -21.32
C LYS A 113 14.72 -13.25 -21.82
N ASP A 114 13.87 -12.24 -21.76
CA ASP A 114 14.10 -10.89 -22.27
C ASP A 114 14.36 -9.91 -21.13
N GLY A 115 15.07 -8.81 -21.44
CA GLY A 115 15.36 -7.75 -20.47
C GLY A 115 14.14 -6.95 -20.04
N ILE A 116 14.24 -6.30 -18.88
CA ILE A 116 13.19 -5.43 -18.32
C ILE A 116 13.02 -4.20 -19.22
N ARG A 117 11.78 -3.86 -19.59
CA ARG A 117 11.44 -2.70 -20.43
C ARG A 117 10.89 -1.51 -19.62
N GLY A 118 10.36 -1.74 -18.44
CA GLY A 118 9.81 -0.71 -17.58
C GLY A 118 9.36 -1.26 -16.25
N ILE A 119 9.11 -0.37 -15.30
CA ILE A 119 8.69 -0.67 -13.92
C ILE A 119 7.43 0.14 -13.63
N SER A 120 6.46 -0.44 -12.92
CA SER A 120 5.41 0.31 -12.23
C SER A 120 5.52 0.05 -10.73
N GLU A 121 5.52 1.11 -9.93
CA GLU A 121 5.70 1.04 -8.49
C GLU A 121 4.46 1.55 -7.76
N GLU A 122 3.95 0.72 -6.84
CA GLU A 122 2.73 0.97 -6.07
C GLU A 122 2.97 1.86 -4.85
N THR A 123 4.11 1.65 -4.17
CA THR A 123 4.33 2.14 -2.81
C THR A 123 5.30 3.32 -2.78
N MET A 124 5.02 4.33 -1.92
CA MET A 124 5.89 5.50 -1.77
C MET A 124 7.35 5.13 -1.46
N THR A 125 7.59 4.14 -0.62
CA THR A 125 8.95 3.68 -0.27
C THR A 125 9.70 3.14 -1.48
N GLY A 126 9.02 2.35 -2.34
CA GLY A 126 9.59 1.87 -3.60
C GLY A 126 9.86 3.01 -4.58
N VAL A 127 8.94 3.98 -4.68
CA VAL A 127 9.12 5.20 -5.50
C VAL A 127 10.35 5.98 -5.02
N HIS A 128 10.57 6.15 -3.72
CA HIS A 128 11.79 6.78 -3.19
C HIS A 128 13.06 6.03 -3.59
N ASN A 129 13.03 4.70 -3.59
CA ASN A 129 14.16 3.90 -4.07
C ASN A 129 14.42 4.11 -5.56
N LEU A 130 13.36 4.21 -6.39
CA LEU A 130 13.50 4.53 -7.81
C LEU A 130 14.12 5.92 -8.02
N TYR A 131 13.74 6.94 -7.26
CA TYR A 131 14.38 8.26 -7.32
C TYR A 131 15.85 8.20 -6.89
N LYS A 132 16.20 7.47 -5.84
CA LYS A 132 17.60 7.24 -5.44
C LYS A 132 18.38 6.53 -6.55
N MET A 133 17.80 5.51 -7.19
CA MET A 133 18.43 4.82 -8.32
C MET A 133 18.63 5.75 -9.51
N MET A 134 17.67 6.62 -9.80
CA MET A 134 17.78 7.64 -10.86
C MET A 134 18.90 8.64 -10.56
N ALA A 135 18.94 9.20 -9.35
CA ALA A 135 19.97 10.15 -8.92
C ALA A 135 21.38 9.54 -8.97
N ASN A 136 21.52 8.25 -8.67
CA ASN A 136 22.79 7.53 -8.71
C ASN A 136 23.14 6.97 -10.11
N GLY A 137 22.32 7.23 -11.14
CA GLY A 137 22.53 6.73 -12.51
C GLY A 137 22.45 5.22 -12.68
N ILE A 138 21.85 4.50 -11.73
CA ILE A 138 21.70 3.04 -11.77
C ILE A 138 20.33 2.58 -12.27
N LEU A 139 19.34 3.46 -12.35
CA LEU A 139 18.07 3.18 -13.01
C LEU A 139 18.30 2.98 -14.51
N LYS A 140 17.90 1.84 -15.07
CA LYS A 140 18.19 1.45 -16.47
C LYS A 140 16.98 1.46 -17.39
N VAL A 141 15.79 1.60 -16.84
CA VAL A 141 14.52 1.54 -17.56
C VAL A 141 13.58 2.63 -17.05
N PRO A 142 12.57 3.03 -17.85
CA PRO A 142 11.54 3.94 -17.35
C PRO A 142 10.75 3.30 -16.21
N ALA A 143 10.34 4.12 -15.25
CA ALA A 143 9.49 3.71 -14.14
C ALA A 143 8.27 4.63 -14.06
N ILE A 144 7.08 4.08 -13.83
CA ILE A 144 5.86 4.84 -13.54
C ILE A 144 5.55 4.71 -12.06
N SER A 145 5.48 5.84 -11.35
CA SER A 145 4.95 5.92 -10.00
C SER A 145 3.43 5.85 -10.03
N VAL A 146 2.87 4.74 -9.62
CA VAL A 146 1.42 4.59 -9.44
C VAL A 146 0.99 5.25 -8.13
N ASN A 147 1.87 5.30 -7.12
CA ASN A 147 1.56 5.97 -5.86
C ASN A 147 1.22 7.46 -6.03
N ASP A 148 1.76 8.14 -7.04
CA ASP A 148 1.48 9.56 -7.31
C ASP A 148 0.17 9.82 -8.07
N SER A 149 -0.52 8.76 -8.51
CA SER A 149 -1.89 8.89 -8.99
C SER A 149 -2.82 9.30 -7.85
N VAL A 150 -3.70 10.29 -8.08
CA VAL A 150 -4.64 10.76 -7.04
C VAL A 150 -5.59 9.66 -6.63
N THR A 151 -6.08 8.88 -7.60
CA THR A 151 -6.97 7.73 -7.36
C THR A 151 -6.27 6.58 -6.63
N LYS A 152 -4.93 6.58 -6.50
CA LYS A 152 -4.20 5.67 -5.62
C LYS A 152 -3.95 6.32 -4.26
N SER A 153 -3.17 7.40 -4.19
CA SER A 153 -2.69 7.95 -2.91
C SER A 153 -3.80 8.50 -2.01
N LYS A 154 -4.84 9.11 -2.58
CA LYS A 154 -5.95 9.69 -1.82
C LYS A 154 -7.11 8.73 -1.58
N PHE A 155 -7.04 7.52 -2.08
CA PHE A 155 -8.04 6.46 -1.88
C PHE A 155 -7.45 5.30 -1.10
N ASP A 156 -6.52 4.56 -1.66
CA ASP A 156 -5.89 3.40 -1.04
C ASP A 156 -5.17 3.77 0.28
N ASN A 157 -4.23 4.73 0.24
CA ASN A 157 -3.48 5.11 1.44
C ASN A 157 -4.37 5.73 2.52
N LEU A 158 -5.42 6.46 2.14
CA LEU A 158 -6.32 7.11 3.09
C LEU A 158 -7.43 6.15 3.56
N TYR A 159 -8.31 5.74 2.65
CA TYR A 159 -9.49 4.94 3.00
C TYR A 159 -9.15 3.47 3.27
N GLY A 160 -8.20 2.89 2.52
CA GLY A 160 -7.75 1.53 2.76
C GLY A 160 -7.11 1.37 4.14
N CYS A 161 -6.26 2.32 4.56
CA CYS A 161 -5.70 2.32 5.90
C CYS A 161 -6.72 2.68 6.98
N TRP A 162 -7.72 3.52 6.68
CA TRP A 162 -8.81 3.83 7.60
C TRP A 162 -9.53 2.56 8.08
N GLU A 163 -9.85 1.65 7.18
CA GLU A 163 -10.55 0.42 7.53
C GLU A 163 -9.60 -0.67 8.04
N SER A 164 -8.52 -0.93 7.33
CA SER A 164 -7.63 -2.07 7.59
C SER A 164 -6.83 -1.95 8.89
N LEU A 165 -6.47 -0.74 9.34
CA LEU A 165 -5.83 -0.54 10.64
C LEU A 165 -6.75 -0.95 11.78
N ILE A 166 -8.01 -0.50 11.73
CA ILE A 166 -8.99 -0.81 12.75
C ILE A 166 -9.28 -2.32 12.78
N ASP A 167 -9.40 -2.95 11.61
CA ASP A 167 -9.57 -4.41 11.54
C ASP A 167 -8.37 -5.13 12.18
N GLY A 168 -7.13 -4.69 11.89
CA GLY A 168 -5.91 -5.26 12.47
C GLY A 168 -5.85 -5.11 13.99
N ILE A 169 -6.06 -3.91 14.51
CA ILE A 169 -6.04 -3.66 15.94
C ILE A 169 -7.16 -4.42 16.66
N LYS A 170 -8.39 -4.42 16.15
CA LYS A 170 -9.52 -5.15 16.75
C LYS A 170 -9.33 -6.66 16.78
N ARG A 171 -8.71 -7.24 15.76
CA ARG A 171 -8.37 -8.68 15.75
C ARG A 171 -7.27 -9.01 16.75
N ALA A 172 -6.35 -8.08 16.96
CA ALA A 172 -5.21 -8.24 17.86
C ALA A 172 -5.56 -7.87 19.32
N THR A 173 -6.32 -6.79 19.54
CA THR A 173 -6.59 -6.19 20.87
C THR A 173 -8.00 -5.61 20.96
N ASP A 174 -8.38 -5.14 22.17
CA ASP A 174 -9.67 -4.50 22.42
C ASP A 174 -9.57 -2.97 22.71
N VAL A 175 -8.42 -2.30 22.43
CA VAL A 175 -8.12 -0.89 22.80
C VAL A 175 -7.53 -0.10 21.62
N MET A 176 -7.58 1.26 21.59
CA MET A 176 -7.18 2.07 20.41
C MET A 176 -6.57 3.45 20.66
N ILE A 177 -5.47 3.86 19.92
CA ILE A 177 -4.94 5.24 19.66
C ILE A 177 -3.78 5.26 18.60
N ALA A 178 -3.45 6.41 17.92
CA ALA A 178 -2.54 6.49 16.74
C ALA A 178 -1.47 7.59 16.72
N ALA A 179 -0.42 7.45 15.83
CA ALA A 179 0.64 8.44 15.55
C ALA A 179 0.99 8.54 14.05
N GLY A 180 1.29 9.78 13.52
CA GLY A 180 1.63 10.13 12.13
C GLY A 180 0.46 10.79 11.36
N TYR A 181 0.71 11.79 10.43
CA TYR A 181 -0.36 12.52 9.74
C TYR A 181 -0.13 12.74 8.24
N GLY A 182 0.58 11.82 7.56
CA GLY A 182 0.54 11.68 6.11
C GLY A 182 -0.79 11.08 5.63
N ASP A 183 -0.92 10.69 4.35
CA ASP A 183 -2.19 10.12 3.84
C ASP A 183 -2.61 8.86 4.63
N VAL A 184 -1.68 7.98 4.95
CA VAL A 184 -1.91 6.81 5.81
C VAL A 184 -2.32 7.25 7.21
N GLY A 185 -1.56 8.16 7.82
CA GLY A 185 -1.84 8.66 9.18
C GLY A 185 -3.17 9.41 9.29
N LYS A 186 -3.57 10.17 8.27
CA LYS A 186 -4.89 10.83 8.22
C LYS A 186 -6.03 9.82 8.24
N GLY A 187 -5.92 8.76 7.43
CA GLY A 187 -6.90 7.68 7.44
C GLY A 187 -6.98 7.01 8.82
N CYS A 188 -5.82 6.65 9.38
CA CYS A 188 -5.72 6.04 10.70
C CYS A 188 -6.32 6.93 11.79
N ALA A 189 -5.96 8.22 11.83
CA ALA A 189 -6.45 9.18 12.80
C ALA A 189 -7.98 9.37 12.73
N GLN A 190 -8.53 9.53 11.53
CA GLN A 190 -9.96 9.66 11.31
C GLN A 190 -10.74 8.41 11.76
N ALA A 191 -10.21 7.22 11.45
CA ALA A 191 -10.81 5.97 11.87
C ALA A 191 -10.88 5.86 13.38
N LEU A 192 -9.76 6.10 14.06
CA LEU A 192 -9.65 6.04 15.52
C LEU A 192 -10.56 7.06 16.22
N TRP A 193 -10.59 8.29 15.72
CA TRP A 193 -11.52 9.33 16.18
C TRP A 193 -12.97 8.88 16.02
N GLY A 194 -13.32 8.29 14.87
CA GLY A 194 -14.67 7.77 14.62
C GLY A 194 -15.10 6.67 15.60
N PHE A 195 -14.14 5.95 16.19
CA PHE A 195 -14.38 4.97 17.26
C PHE A 195 -14.35 5.59 18.67
N GLY A 196 -14.20 6.90 18.77
CA GLY A 196 -14.23 7.62 20.06
C GLY A 196 -12.89 7.67 20.79
N ALA A 197 -11.78 7.35 20.14
CA ALA A 197 -10.46 7.49 20.74
C ALA A 197 -10.04 8.97 20.86
N ARG A 198 -9.31 9.33 21.92
CA ARG A 198 -8.47 10.53 21.90
C ARG A 198 -7.27 10.23 21.03
N VAL A 199 -7.09 10.99 19.97
CA VAL A 199 -5.99 10.81 19.02
C VAL A 199 -4.98 11.93 19.20
N ILE A 200 -3.72 11.55 19.39
CA ILE A 200 -2.56 12.45 19.44
C ILE A 200 -1.73 12.19 18.20
N ILE A 201 -1.27 13.25 17.56
CA ILE A 201 -0.48 13.20 16.34
C ILE A 201 0.96 13.62 16.63
N THR A 202 1.92 12.87 16.12
CA THR A 202 3.31 13.32 16.03
C THR A 202 3.66 13.54 14.57
N GLU A 203 4.24 14.68 14.22
CA GLU A 203 4.48 15.05 12.82
C GLU A 203 5.71 15.95 12.72
N ILE A 204 6.48 15.80 11.65
CA ILE A 204 7.67 16.61 11.35
C ILE A 204 7.39 17.72 10.34
N ASP A 205 6.41 17.52 9.45
CA ASP A 205 6.01 18.53 8.46
C ASP A 205 5.09 19.57 9.11
N PRO A 206 5.49 20.85 9.19
CA PRO A 206 4.68 21.90 9.79
C PRO A 206 3.34 22.12 9.09
N ILE A 207 3.20 21.78 7.80
CA ILE A 207 1.94 21.89 7.06
C ILE A 207 0.97 20.80 7.52
N ASN A 208 1.42 19.55 7.60
CA ASN A 208 0.62 18.44 8.09
C ASN A 208 0.27 18.62 9.57
N ALA A 209 1.23 19.08 10.39
CA ALA A 209 1.00 19.39 11.82
C ALA A 209 -0.08 20.48 11.99
N LEU A 210 -0.01 21.57 11.21
CA LEU A 210 -1.03 22.61 11.22
C LEU A 210 -2.40 22.06 10.78
N GLN A 211 -2.44 21.23 9.74
CA GLN A 211 -3.68 20.61 9.28
C GLN A 211 -4.28 19.72 10.37
N ALA A 212 -3.48 18.87 11.02
CA ALA A 212 -3.94 18.04 12.13
C ALA A 212 -4.54 18.87 13.27
N ALA A 213 -3.86 19.95 13.67
CA ALA A 213 -4.33 20.86 14.71
C ALA A 213 -5.65 21.57 14.31
N MET A 214 -5.81 21.96 13.05
CA MET A 214 -7.04 22.57 12.53
C MET A 214 -8.21 21.58 12.47
N GLU A 215 -7.92 20.31 12.29
CA GLU A 215 -8.91 19.21 12.32
C GLU A 215 -9.28 18.78 13.76
N GLY A 216 -8.64 19.39 14.77
CA GLY A 216 -8.99 19.21 16.17
C GLY A 216 -8.15 18.18 16.93
N TYR A 217 -7.10 17.64 16.29
CA TYR A 217 -6.17 16.73 16.95
C TYR A 217 -5.16 17.49 17.82
N GLU A 218 -4.75 16.85 18.88
CA GLU A 218 -3.57 17.27 19.64
C GLU A 218 -2.32 16.90 18.86
N VAL A 219 -1.35 17.83 18.77
CA VAL A 219 -0.09 17.59 18.04
C VAL A 219 1.07 17.84 19.03
N THR A 220 1.90 16.82 19.22
CA THR A 220 3.06 16.88 20.12
C THR A 220 4.22 16.04 19.60
N THR A 221 5.27 15.84 20.40
CA THR A 221 6.42 15.00 20.10
C THR A 221 6.19 13.55 20.57
N MET A 222 6.94 12.58 20.00
CA MET A 222 6.88 11.20 20.48
C MET A 222 7.38 11.08 21.92
N ASP A 223 8.38 11.87 22.32
CA ASP A 223 8.93 11.86 23.68
C ASP A 223 7.89 12.30 24.74
N GLU A 224 6.92 13.14 24.37
CA GLU A 224 5.81 13.53 25.23
C GLU A 224 4.66 12.51 25.18
N ALA A 225 4.26 12.12 23.97
CA ALA A 225 3.16 11.18 23.74
C ALA A 225 3.39 9.81 24.41
N CYS A 226 4.63 9.31 24.41
CA CYS A 226 4.94 7.98 24.96
C CYS A 226 4.60 7.84 26.46
N GLN A 227 4.50 8.93 27.21
CA GLN A 227 4.18 8.92 28.62
C GLN A 227 2.66 8.89 28.90
N GLU A 228 1.86 9.37 27.95
CA GLU A 228 0.42 9.60 28.15
C GLU A 228 -0.49 8.57 27.49
N ASP A 229 -0.02 7.90 26.44
CA ASP A 229 -0.86 7.08 25.59
C ASP A 229 -0.77 5.57 25.87
N ASN A 230 -1.72 4.82 25.31
CA ASN A 230 -1.84 3.37 25.48
C ASN A 230 -1.57 2.60 24.20
N ILE A 231 -1.77 3.21 23.02
CA ILE A 231 -1.51 2.57 21.72
C ILE A 231 -0.73 3.52 20.83
N PHE A 232 0.28 2.97 20.19
CA PHE A 232 1.20 3.66 19.32
C PHE A 232 1.15 3.01 17.94
N VAL A 233 0.83 3.80 16.91
CA VAL A 233 0.77 3.36 15.51
C VAL A 233 1.74 4.18 14.68
N THR A 234 2.76 3.58 14.10
CA THR A 234 3.67 4.26 13.19
C THR A 234 3.17 4.19 11.75
N THR A 235 3.27 5.29 11.02
CA THR A 235 2.73 5.45 9.66
C THR A 235 3.61 6.32 8.77
N THR A 236 4.90 6.46 9.12
CA THR A 236 5.78 7.49 8.56
C THR A 236 6.57 7.04 7.33
N GLY A 237 6.79 5.73 7.19
CA GLY A 237 7.72 5.17 6.21
C GLY A 237 9.18 5.54 6.46
N CYS A 238 9.51 6.03 7.69
CA CYS A 238 10.85 6.39 8.12
C CYS A 238 11.47 5.25 8.95
N VAL A 239 12.65 5.46 9.49
CA VAL A 239 13.31 4.55 10.42
C VAL A 239 13.32 5.15 11.83
N ASP A 240 13.42 4.30 12.86
CA ASP A 240 13.73 4.73 14.22
C ASP A 240 12.73 5.74 14.80
N VAL A 241 11.43 5.55 14.59
CA VAL A 241 10.37 6.42 15.10
C VAL A 241 10.08 6.11 16.58
N ILE A 242 10.01 4.82 16.94
CA ILE A 242 9.86 4.37 18.33
C ILE A 242 11.13 3.62 18.74
N LEU A 243 11.83 4.17 19.73
CA LEU A 243 13.14 3.72 20.22
C LEU A 243 13.07 3.29 21.69
N ASP A 244 14.18 2.77 22.19
CA ASP A 244 14.43 2.37 23.58
C ASP A 244 13.88 3.36 24.62
N ARG A 245 14.26 4.65 24.50
CA ARG A 245 13.84 5.72 25.41
C ARG A 245 12.32 5.91 25.46
N HIS A 246 11.62 5.58 24.38
CA HIS A 246 10.15 5.65 24.35
C HIS A 246 9.53 4.44 25.04
N PHE A 247 10.01 3.21 24.76
CA PHE A 247 9.53 1.99 25.43
C PHE A 247 9.66 2.05 26.96
N GLU A 248 10.78 2.59 27.44
CA GLU A 248 11.04 2.73 28.90
C GLU A 248 10.09 3.68 29.61
N GLN A 249 9.45 4.61 28.88
CA GLN A 249 8.52 5.61 29.38
C GLN A 249 7.06 5.28 29.13
N MET A 250 6.76 4.29 28.27
CA MET A 250 5.40 3.86 27.98
C MET A 250 4.70 3.30 29.21
N LYS A 251 3.38 3.39 29.21
CA LYS A 251 2.54 2.75 30.22
C LYS A 251 2.63 1.22 30.15
N ASP A 252 2.34 0.57 31.27
CA ASP A 252 2.26 -0.88 31.33
C ASP A 252 1.17 -1.41 30.39
N ASP A 253 1.49 -2.49 29.63
CA ASP A 253 0.68 -3.06 28.59
C ASP A 253 0.37 -2.08 27.41
N ALA A 254 1.24 -1.10 27.16
CA ALA A 254 1.15 -0.26 25.98
C ALA A 254 1.25 -1.13 24.71
N ILE A 255 0.40 -0.82 23.73
CA ILE A 255 0.33 -1.55 22.45
C ILE A 255 1.08 -0.75 21.39
N VAL A 256 1.99 -1.42 20.68
CA VAL A 256 2.79 -0.81 19.62
C VAL A 256 2.57 -1.57 18.34
N CYS A 257 2.26 -0.87 17.27
CA CYS A 257 2.07 -1.46 15.94
C CYS A 257 2.49 -0.50 14.82
N ASN A 258 2.73 -1.06 13.66
CA ASN A 258 3.16 -0.34 12.48
C ASN A 258 2.17 -0.54 11.33
N THR A 259 1.95 0.51 10.55
CA THR A 259 1.22 0.51 9.27
C THR A 259 2.10 1.06 8.13
N GLY A 260 3.32 1.49 8.46
CA GLY A 260 4.36 1.83 7.48
C GLY A 260 4.88 0.60 6.75
N HIS A 261 5.52 0.81 5.60
CA HIS A 261 5.83 -0.29 4.67
C HIS A 261 6.81 -1.34 5.23
N PHE A 262 7.80 -0.93 6.02
CA PHE A 262 8.79 -1.83 6.61
C PHE A 262 8.72 -1.86 8.14
N ASP A 263 9.30 -2.89 8.75
CA ASP A 263 9.42 -3.10 10.20
C ASP A 263 10.50 -2.23 10.87
N VAL A 264 11.01 -1.22 10.17
CA VAL A 264 12.12 -0.38 10.62
C VAL A 264 11.71 0.86 11.42
N GLU A 265 10.41 1.16 11.52
CA GLU A 265 9.89 2.30 12.26
C GLU A 265 9.95 2.08 13.78
N ILE A 266 9.93 0.82 14.20
CA ILE A 266 9.95 0.39 15.60
C ILE A 266 11.24 -0.38 15.86
N ASP A 267 12.01 -0.02 16.89
CA ASP A 267 13.23 -0.74 17.27
C ASP A 267 12.90 -2.09 17.94
N VAL A 268 12.39 -3.02 17.14
CA VAL A 268 12.06 -4.40 17.57
C VAL A 268 13.32 -5.15 17.98
N LYS A 269 14.46 -4.81 17.38
CA LYS A 269 15.75 -5.40 17.74
C LYS A 269 16.08 -5.12 19.20
N TRP A 270 15.95 -3.87 19.63
CA TRP A 270 16.18 -3.51 21.03
C TRP A 270 15.24 -4.26 21.98
N LEU A 271 13.93 -4.37 21.64
CA LEU A 271 12.97 -5.15 22.43
C LEU A 271 13.43 -6.62 22.58
N ASN A 272 13.84 -7.27 21.49
CA ASN A 272 14.31 -8.65 21.50
C ASN A 272 15.59 -8.85 22.34
N GLU A 273 16.49 -7.87 22.36
CA GLU A 273 17.78 -7.96 23.07
C GLU A 273 17.69 -7.55 24.54
N ASN A 274 16.74 -6.67 24.92
CA ASN A 274 16.69 -6.04 26.23
C ASN A 274 15.50 -6.44 27.11
N ALA A 275 14.46 -7.07 26.57
CA ALA A 275 13.37 -7.61 27.35
C ALA A 275 13.85 -8.75 28.27
N VAL A 276 13.28 -8.80 29.47
CA VAL A 276 13.50 -9.89 30.43
C VAL A 276 12.83 -11.17 29.94
N GLU A 277 11.67 -11.03 29.31
CA GLU A 277 10.86 -12.13 28.81
C GLU A 277 10.06 -11.67 27.57
N LYS A 278 9.93 -12.55 26.57
CA LYS A 278 9.01 -12.41 25.43
C LYS A 278 8.01 -13.55 25.48
N VAL A 279 6.72 -13.23 25.51
CA VAL A 279 5.63 -14.21 25.53
C VAL A 279 4.75 -13.99 24.31
N ASN A 280 4.63 -14.99 23.45
CA ASN A 280 3.60 -14.97 22.40
C ASN A 280 2.23 -15.22 23.03
N ILE A 281 1.32 -14.22 22.98
CA ILE A 281 -0.02 -14.30 23.57
C ILE A 281 -0.98 -15.01 22.61
N LYS A 282 -0.91 -14.66 21.33
CA LYS A 282 -1.64 -15.27 20.21
C LYS A 282 -0.90 -14.96 18.92
N LEU A 283 -1.33 -15.54 17.81
CA LEU A 283 -0.74 -15.29 16.49
C LEU A 283 -0.59 -13.78 16.24
N GLN A 284 0.62 -13.37 15.88
CA GLN A 284 1.00 -11.97 15.61
C GLN A 284 0.83 -10.99 16.80
N VAL A 285 0.84 -11.49 18.03
CA VAL A 285 0.75 -10.66 19.25
C VAL A 285 1.78 -11.15 20.28
N ASP A 286 2.83 -10.38 20.44
CA ASP A 286 3.92 -10.65 21.38
C ASP A 286 3.91 -9.65 22.53
N ARG A 287 4.09 -10.12 23.76
CA ARG A 287 4.28 -9.30 24.94
C ARG A 287 5.72 -9.37 25.39
N TYR A 288 6.36 -8.22 25.51
CA TYR A 288 7.71 -8.05 26.02
C TYR A 288 7.68 -7.51 27.46
N TRP A 289 8.39 -8.15 28.37
CA TRP A 289 8.55 -7.70 29.74
C TRP A 289 9.86 -6.96 29.90
N LEU A 290 9.85 -5.68 30.23
CA LEU A 290 11.04 -4.85 30.35
C LEU A 290 11.63 -4.91 31.76
N LYS A 291 12.93 -4.55 31.90
CA LYS A 291 13.65 -4.53 33.19
C LYS A 291 13.05 -3.57 34.20
N ASN A 292 12.39 -2.50 33.76
CA ASN A 292 11.69 -1.53 34.62
C ASN A 292 10.35 -2.05 35.17
N GLY A 293 9.93 -3.25 34.80
CA GLY A 293 8.68 -3.90 35.18
C GLY A 293 7.50 -3.59 34.27
N CYS A 294 7.63 -2.69 33.28
CA CYS A 294 6.60 -2.43 32.27
C CYS A 294 6.54 -3.51 31.21
N ARG A 295 5.37 -3.70 30.63
CA ARG A 295 5.13 -4.65 29.55
C ARG A 295 4.74 -3.87 28.29
N ILE A 296 5.26 -4.30 27.15
CA ILE A 296 4.94 -3.78 25.83
C ILE A 296 4.30 -4.89 25.01
N ILE A 297 3.18 -4.61 24.38
CA ILE A 297 2.49 -5.52 23.45
C ILE A 297 2.82 -5.07 22.03
N LEU A 298 3.59 -5.87 21.31
CA LEU A 298 3.94 -5.62 19.91
C LEU A 298 3.04 -6.44 18.99
N LEU A 299 2.45 -5.78 17.99
CA LEU A 299 1.63 -6.43 16.97
C LEU A 299 2.44 -6.70 15.70
N ALA A 300 2.16 -7.83 15.05
CA ALA A 300 2.75 -8.25 13.79
C ALA A 300 4.29 -8.16 13.76
N GLU A 301 4.95 -8.33 14.91
CA GLU A 301 6.42 -8.24 15.04
C GLU A 301 7.02 -6.91 14.51
N GLY A 302 6.23 -5.82 14.51
CA GLY A 302 6.62 -4.52 13.94
C GLY A 302 6.34 -4.36 12.44
N TRP A 303 5.89 -5.40 11.76
CA TRP A 303 5.44 -5.33 10.38
C TRP A 303 4.05 -4.71 10.25
N LEU A 304 3.55 -4.59 9.01
CA LEU A 304 2.24 -3.98 8.72
C LEU A 304 1.11 -4.72 9.45
N VAL A 305 0.52 -4.09 10.47
CA VAL A 305 -0.56 -4.67 11.29
C VAL A 305 -1.81 -4.97 10.46
N ASN A 306 -2.11 -4.17 9.45
CA ASN A 306 -3.25 -4.32 8.57
C ASN A 306 -3.15 -5.53 7.61
N LEU A 307 -1.98 -6.11 7.46
CA LEU A 307 -1.74 -7.34 6.70
C LEU A 307 -1.38 -8.52 7.60
N GLY A 308 -0.60 -8.29 8.66
CA GLY A 308 -0.23 -9.33 9.61
C GLY A 308 -1.38 -9.79 10.49
N CYS A 309 -2.19 -8.84 10.99
CA CYS A 309 -3.32 -9.10 11.89
C CYS A 309 -4.69 -9.02 11.20
N ALA A 310 -4.80 -8.46 10.00
CA ALA A 310 -6.05 -8.28 9.27
C ALA A 310 -5.98 -8.84 7.85
N MET A 311 -6.97 -8.48 7.02
CA MET A 311 -7.12 -8.98 5.64
C MET A 311 -6.53 -8.04 4.58
N GLY A 312 -5.94 -6.91 4.98
CA GLY A 312 -5.47 -5.88 4.07
C GLY A 312 -6.54 -4.84 3.75
N HIS A 313 -6.31 -4.05 2.70
CA HIS A 313 -7.25 -3.02 2.27
C HIS A 313 -8.46 -3.62 1.56
N PRO A 314 -9.65 -2.97 1.67
CA PRO A 314 -10.86 -3.45 1.01
C PRO A 314 -10.75 -3.50 -0.51
N SER A 315 -11.51 -4.39 -1.13
CA SER A 315 -11.45 -4.66 -2.56
C SER A 315 -11.76 -3.43 -3.42
N PHE A 316 -12.69 -2.58 -2.99
CA PHE A 316 -13.06 -1.38 -3.73
C PHE A 316 -11.93 -0.34 -3.79
N GLU A 317 -11.22 -0.12 -2.67
CA GLU A 317 -10.06 0.77 -2.60
C GLU A 317 -8.90 0.21 -3.42
N MET A 318 -8.62 -1.08 -3.30
CA MET A 318 -7.59 -1.75 -4.11
C MET A 318 -7.90 -1.76 -5.60
N SER A 319 -9.19 -1.73 -5.99
CA SER A 319 -9.59 -1.57 -7.39
C SER A 319 -9.04 -0.29 -8.01
N ASN A 320 -9.01 0.82 -7.27
CA ASN A 320 -8.42 2.08 -7.76
C ASN A 320 -6.93 1.92 -8.03
N SER A 321 -6.18 1.41 -7.07
CA SER A 321 -4.73 1.19 -7.17
C SER A 321 -4.39 0.25 -8.32
N PHE A 322 -5.05 -0.89 -8.39
CA PHE A 322 -4.76 -1.90 -9.38
C PHE A 322 -5.20 -1.53 -10.80
N THR A 323 -6.24 -0.70 -10.93
CA THR A 323 -6.59 -0.14 -12.25
C THR A 323 -5.49 0.82 -12.73
N ASN A 324 -4.89 1.63 -11.84
CA ASN A 324 -3.72 2.43 -12.17
C ASN A 324 -2.51 1.56 -12.57
N GLN A 325 -2.29 0.41 -11.90
CA GLN A 325 -1.23 -0.54 -12.28
C GLN A 325 -1.45 -1.09 -13.68
N VAL A 326 -2.65 -1.52 -14.02
CA VAL A 326 -2.98 -1.99 -15.37
C VAL A 326 -2.73 -0.90 -16.40
N MET A 327 -3.17 0.34 -16.13
CA MET A 327 -2.92 1.48 -17.03
C MET A 327 -1.43 1.77 -17.19
N ALA A 328 -0.63 1.72 -16.11
CA ALA A 328 0.80 1.91 -16.17
C ALA A 328 1.49 0.83 -17.03
N GLN A 329 1.10 -0.43 -16.89
CA GLN A 329 1.64 -1.51 -17.69
C GLN A 329 1.28 -1.35 -19.19
N ILE A 330 0.04 -0.94 -19.50
CA ILE A 330 -0.37 -0.65 -20.89
C ILE A 330 0.45 0.51 -21.45
N GLU A 331 0.61 1.62 -20.72
CA GLU A 331 1.38 2.79 -21.15
C GLU A 331 2.84 2.42 -21.43
N LEU A 332 3.52 1.74 -20.52
CA LEU A 332 4.92 1.33 -20.68
C LEU A 332 5.11 0.36 -21.86
N TRP A 333 4.16 -0.56 -22.06
CA TRP A 333 4.27 -1.57 -23.12
C TRP A 333 3.92 -1.03 -24.50
N THR A 334 2.87 -0.21 -24.61
CA THR A 334 2.35 0.27 -25.91
C THR A 334 2.97 1.58 -26.37
N HIS A 335 3.58 2.37 -25.48
CA HIS A 335 4.18 3.66 -25.78
C HIS A 335 5.63 3.78 -25.27
N PRO A 336 6.54 2.87 -25.64
CA PRO A 336 7.90 2.85 -25.09
C PRO A 336 8.68 4.15 -25.36
N ASP A 337 8.42 4.82 -26.48
CA ASP A 337 9.11 6.06 -26.87
C ASP A 337 8.65 7.29 -26.07
N LYS A 338 7.52 7.20 -25.37
CA LYS A 338 6.97 8.28 -24.55
C LYS A 338 7.68 8.43 -23.21
N TYR A 339 8.27 7.35 -22.71
CA TYR A 339 8.86 7.27 -21.38
C TYR A 339 10.37 6.98 -21.48
N PRO A 340 11.24 8.00 -21.51
CA PRO A 340 12.70 7.80 -21.40
C PRO A 340 13.06 7.23 -20.01
N VAL A 341 14.30 6.78 -19.83
CA VAL A 341 14.79 6.32 -18.54
C VAL A 341 14.62 7.43 -17.49
N GLY A 342 13.88 7.14 -16.43
CA GLY A 342 13.51 8.09 -15.38
C GLY A 342 12.26 7.65 -14.65
N VAL A 343 11.84 8.42 -13.64
CA VAL A 343 10.59 8.21 -12.90
C VAL A 343 9.51 9.15 -13.47
N HIS A 344 8.39 8.58 -13.87
CA HIS A 344 7.27 9.26 -14.53
C HIS A 344 5.98 9.07 -13.75
N PHE A 345 4.96 9.85 -14.11
CA PHE A 345 3.60 9.77 -13.57
C PHE A 345 2.63 9.35 -14.67
N LEU A 346 1.52 8.72 -14.26
CA LEU A 346 0.43 8.49 -15.18
C LEU A 346 -0.18 9.85 -15.61
N PRO A 347 -0.50 10.03 -16.92
CA PRO A 347 -1.22 11.20 -17.38
C PRO A 347 -2.52 11.41 -16.61
N LYS A 348 -2.84 12.65 -16.25
CA LYS A 348 -4.03 13.02 -15.47
C LYS A 348 -5.33 12.48 -16.05
N LYS A 349 -5.42 12.44 -17.37
CA LYS A 349 -6.57 11.85 -18.07
C LYS A 349 -6.79 10.38 -17.75
N LEU A 350 -5.72 9.59 -17.54
CA LEU A 350 -5.83 8.18 -17.16
C LEU A 350 -6.26 8.03 -15.71
N ASP A 351 -5.73 8.86 -14.81
CA ASP A 351 -6.15 8.91 -13.41
C ASP A 351 -7.65 9.27 -13.29
N GLU A 352 -8.15 10.22 -14.09
CA GLU A 352 -9.58 10.53 -14.16
C GLU A 352 -10.41 9.38 -14.72
N ALA A 353 -9.90 8.65 -15.71
CA ALA A 353 -10.59 7.47 -16.26
C ALA A 353 -10.69 6.33 -15.24
N VAL A 354 -9.71 6.18 -14.36
CA VAL A 354 -9.77 5.25 -13.21
C VAL A 354 -10.92 5.65 -12.28
N ALA A 355 -11.01 6.93 -11.90
CA ALA A 355 -12.13 7.41 -11.08
C ALA A 355 -13.48 7.16 -11.74
N GLU A 356 -13.64 7.52 -13.03
CA GLU A 356 -14.87 7.31 -13.78
C GLU A 356 -15.32 5.84 -13.81
N ALA A 357 -14.38 4.90 -13.90
CA ALA A 357 -14.69 3.47 -13.89
C ALA A 357 -15.36 3.01 -12.58
N HIS A 358 -15.18 3.75 -11.48
CA HIS A 358 -15.73 3.43 -10.16
C HIS A 358 -17.04 4.14 -9.85
N LEU A 359 -17.33 5.28 -10.48
CA LEU A 359 -18.51 6.11 -10.17
C LEU A 359 -19.83 5.38 -10.38
N GLY A 360 -19.91 4.52 -11.39
CA GLY A 360 -21.13 3.75 -11.68
C GLY A 360 -21.54 2.81 -10.54
N LYS A 361 -20.59 2.17 -9.88
CA LYS A 361 -20.84 1.28 -8.72
C LYS A 361 -21.43 2.04 -7.54
N LEU A 362 -21.06 3.31 -7.37
CA LEU A 362 -21.52 4.20 -6.30
C LEU A 362 -22.78 5.00 -6.66
N ASN A 363 -23.37 4.79 -7.84
CA ASN A 363 -24.48 5.60 -8.34
C ASN A 363 -24.18 7.12 -8.40
N VAL A 364 -22.92 7.50 -8.57
CA VAL A 364 -22.50 8.90 -8.65
C VAL A 364 -22.82 9.47 -10.04
N LYS A 365 -23.41 10.65 -10.07
CA LYS A 365 -23.71 11.41 -11.31
C LYS A 365 -22.91 12.70 -11.32
N LEU A 366 -22.06 12.88 -12.32
CA LEU A 366 -21.27 14.10 -12.48
C LEU A 366 -22.09 15.22 -13.14
N THR A 367 -21.89 16.43 -12.67
CA THR A 367 -22.35 17.64 -13.35
C THR A 367 -21.47 17.88 -14.58
N LYS A 368 -22.07 18.19 -15.72
CA LYS A 368 -21.34 18.53 -16.95
C LYS A 368 -21.21 20.06 -17.10
N LEU A 369 -20.00 20.50 -17.45
CA LEU A 369 -19.77 21.92 -17.75
C LEU A 369 -20.56 22.35 -18.97
N THR A 370 -21.16 23.54 -18.90
CA THR A 370 -21.68 24.26 -20.08
C THR A 370 -20.49 24.83 -20.86
N GLU A 371 -20.73 25.15 -22.15
CA GLU A 371 -19.72 25.79 -23.00
C GLU A 371 -19.17 27.08 -22.37
N LYS A 372 -20.08 27.91 -21.82
CA LYS A 372 -19.73 29.17 -21.14
C LYS A 372 -18.84 28.95 -19.91
N GLN A 373 -19.11 27.89 -19.14
CA GLN A 373 -18.31 27.55 -17.96
C GLN A 373 -16.91 27.03 -18.36
N ALA A 374 -16.84 26.13 -19.34
CA ALA A 374 -15.58 25.61 -19.87
C ALA A 374 -14.71 26.76 -20.41
N GLN A 375 -15.29 27.67 -21.21
CA GLN A 375 -14.60 28.84 -21.73
C GLN A 375 -14.11 29.79 -20.61
N TYR A 376 -14.95 30.05 -19.60
CA TYR A 376 -14.56 30.88 -18.45
C TYR A 376 -13.39 30.29 -17.65
N LEU A 377 -13.37 28.96 -17.47
CA LEU A 377 -12.33 28.25 -16.76
C LEU A 377 -11.08 27.97 -17.63
N GLY A 378 -11.16 28.21 -18.95
CA GLY A 378 -10.05 27.93 -19.87
C GLY A 378 -9.72 26.45 -20.02
N MET A 379 -10.70 25.56 -19.88
CA MET A 379 -10.49 24.11 -19.92
C MET A 379 -11.49 23.40 -20.86
N SER A 380 -11.19 22.15 -21.21
CA SER A 380 -12.12 21.30 -21.96
C SER A 380 -13.34 20.92 -21.12
N ARG A 381 -14.50 20.74 -21.76
CA ARG A 381 -15.71 20.21 -21.11
C ARG A 381 -15.55 18.78 -20.58
N ASP A 382 -14.69 18.02 -21.21
CA ASP A 382 -14.51 16.59 -20.97
C ASP A 382 -13.17 16.27 -20.26
N GLY A 383 -12.58 17.28 -19.62
CA GLY A 383 -11.34 17.16 -18.87
C GLY A 383 -10.06 17.19 -19.73
N PRO A 384 -8.90 16.99 -19.16
CA PRO A 384 -8.68 16.83 -17.72
C PRO A 384 -9.03 18.11 -16.93
N PHE A 385 -9.66 17.94 -15.76
CA PHE A 385 -10.14 19.05 -14.94
C PHE A 385 -9.06 19.67 -14.04
N LYS A 386 -7.88 19.07 -13.99
CA LYS A 386 -6.69 19.57 -13.29
C LYS A 386 -5.45 19.38 -14.14
N PRO A 387 -4.42 20.24 -14.01
CA PRO A 387 -3.17 20.08 -14.74
C PRO A 387 -2.42 18.81 -14.32
N ASP A 388 -1.53 18.33 -15.19
CA ASP A 388 -0.59 17.24 -14.91
C ASP A 388 0.50 17.75 -13.95
N LEU A 389 0.20 17.77 -12.65
CA LEU A 389 1.16 18.10 -11.60
C LEU A 389 1.28 16.90 -10.67
N PRO A 390 2.50 16.58 -10.20
CA PRO A 390 2.69 15.52 -9.21
C PRO A 390 1.93 15.87 -7.92
N VAL A 391 1.23 14.90 -7.35
CA VAL A 391 0.43 15.06 -6.13
C VAL A 391 1.33 15.29 -4.90
N HIS A 392 2.52 14.73 -4.94
CA HIS A 392 3.55 14.87 -3.92
C HIS A 392 4.90 15.23 -4.56
N ARG A 393 5.40 16.44 -4.30
CA ARG A 393 6.85 16.58 -4.14
C ARG A 393 7.15 16.14 -2.71
N SER A 394 7.59 14.90 -2.53
CA SER A 394 8.13 14.50 -1.24
C SER A 394 9.32 15.41 -0.93
N THR A 395 9.36 15.96 0.27
CA THR A 395 10.46 16.74 0.83
C THR A 395 11.80 15.96 0.91
N CYS A 396 11.82 14.72 0.45
CA CYS A 396 12.99 13.85 0.38
C CYS A 396 13.70 13.85 -0.99
N CYS A 397 13.24 14.64 -1.97
CA CYS A 397 14.12 14.91 -3.13
C CYS A 397 15.19 15.92 -2.69
N PRO A 398 16.48 15.62 -2.89
CA PRO A 398 17.51 16.64 -2.70
C PRO A 398 17.16 17.84 -3.60
N PRO A 399 17.38 19.09 -3.14
CA PRO A 399 17.15 20.27 -3.97
C PRO A 399 17.93 20.09 -5.27
N ASP A 400 17.29 20.45 -6.39
CA ASP A 400 17.97 20.52 -7.68
C ASP A 400 19.32 21.25 -7.48
N THR A 401 20.40 20.49 -7.47
CA THR A 401 21.75 21.09 -7.56
C THR A 401 21.92 21.56 -9.00
N PRO A 402 22.37 22.83 -9.20
CA PRO A 402 22.47 23.44 -10.50
C PRO A 402 23.44 22.74 -11.44
#